data_4920eac932f7d668adbc173c878f5544
#
_entry.id   4920eac932f7d668adbc173c878f5544
#
_cell.length_a   1.000
_cell.length_b   1.000
_cell.length_c   1.000
_cell.angle_alpha   90.00
_cell.angle_beta   90.00
_cell.angle_gamma   90.00
#
_symmetry.space_group_name_H-M   'P 1'
#
loop_
_entity.id
_entity.type
_entity.pdbx_description
1 polymer ?
#
loop_
_entity_poly.entity_id
_entity_poly.type
_entity_poly.pdbx_seq_one_letter_code
_entity_poly.pdbx_strand_id
1 'polypeptide(L)'
;MISACAACLLAALGAPAQETATQPAPGASVNAQLHSYLEQGAEAMHKGDLAAAAETLRRALEIDPHSLAALNNLGIVLAREGKPAEAIPLYQEALKVRPGDEATKRNLAVAYFKAQRYRSGWTLLQPMAVAYPTDFQILDLSGLCLFALDRYREAADYLERANQADPSDLETLDILGKAYLRMKDYKALTGVFARIMKLNPNSATAHIMMGTAYDQMSNRADAIKEYQAAEQADPDFMGVHSGLGYSYWRQGDIELAEKEMRAELQRFPNDPVANCILGQILLNNTQLEEAESRFRAALKVNPRYGEALFGLGKTEIARSRPAAAIEPLRKAVALDPNYAEAHFVLGTALRQAGQVTEGKREQKISLALQGKKAGGGD
;
A
#
# COMPACT_ATOMS: atom_id res chain seq x y z
N MET A 1 -0.04 -3.71 0.59
CA MET A 1 0.03 -4.18 -0.79
C MET A 1 0.92 -3.31 -1.70
N ILE A 2 1.98 -2.70 -1.18
CA ILE A 2 3.02 -2.00 -1.97
C ILE A 2 4.28 -2.89 -2.07
N SER A 3 4.20 -4.15 -1.60
CA SER A 3 5.37 -5.01 -1.41
C SER A 3 5.85 -5.74 -2.68
N ALA A 4 5.00 -5.91 -3.70
CA ALA A 4 5.37 -6.61 -4.94
C ALA A 4 6.23 -5.75 -5.89
N CYS A 5 5.99 -4.43 -5.94
CA CYS A 5 6.78 -3.45 -6.73
C CYS A 5 8.29 -3.41 -6.39
N ALA A 6 8.69 -4.01 -5.27
CA ALA A 6 10.08 -3.95 -4.80
C ALA A 6 11.02 -4.97 -5.49
N ALA A 7 10.51 -5.95 -6.24
CA ALA A 7 11.33 -7.00 -6.84
C ALA A 7 12.08 -6.53 -8.10
N CYS A 8 11.43 -5.73 -8.97
CA CYS A 8 12.07 -5.19 -10.18
C CYS A 8 13.10 -4.11 -9.87
N LEU A 9 12.92 -3.34 -8.81
CA LEU A 9 13.91 -2.33 -8.36
C LEU A 9 15.25 -2.93 -7.86
N LEU A 10 15.35 -4.25 -7.62
CA LEU A 10 16.62 -4.89 -7.27
C LEU A 10 17.58 -5.02 -8.46
N ALA A 11 17.08 -5.08 -9.68
CA ALA A 11 17.91 -5.09 -10.89
C ALA A 11 18.56 -3.72 -11.18
N ALA A 12 17.99 -2.65 -10.63
CA ALA A 12 18.46 -1.27 -10.81
C ALA A 12 19.51 -0.81 -9.80
N LEU A 13 19.90 -1.66 -8.83
CA LEU A 13 21.07 -1.36 -8.00
C LEU A 13 22.30 -1.43 -8.91
N GLY A 14 22.83 -0.26 -9.24
CA GLY A 14 23.87 -0.03 -10.25
C GLY A 14 25.07 -0.99 -10.20
N ALA A 15 25.78 -1.10 -11.30
CA ALA A 15 27.02 -1.85 -11.36
C ALA A 15 27.98 -1.39 -10.26
N PRO A 16 28.79 -2.28 -9.67
CA PRO A 16 29.79 -1.89 -8.69
C PRO A 16 30.71 -0.81 -9.28
N ALA A 17 30.95 0.25 -8.50
CA ALA A 17 31.87 1.31 -8.91
C ALA A 17 33.29 0.74 -9.08
N GLN A 18 33.85 0.89 -10.27
CA GLN A 18 35.23 0.53 -10.54
C GLN A 18 36.14 1.76 -10.37
N GLU A 19 37.10 1.68 -9.47
CA GLU A 19 38.20 2.65 -9.40
C GLU A 19 39.28 2.31 -10.46
N THR A 20 39.64 3.30 -11.27
CA THR A 20 40.74 3.17 -12.23
C THR A 20 42.10 3.21 -11.50
N ALA A 21 42.93 2.19 -11.71
CA ALA A 21 44.23 2.03 -11.09
C ALA A 21 45.24 3.11 -11.52
N THR A 22 45.81 3.82 -10.54
CA THR A 22 47.03 4.64 -10.71
C THR A 22 48.16 4.07 -9.86
N GLN A 23 49.42 4.15 -10.36
CA GLN A 23 50.63 3.49 -9.86
C GLN A 23 51.08 3.90 -8.43
N PRO A 24 51.85 3.05 -7.72
CA PRO A 24 52.01 3.14 -6.27
C PRO A 24 53.14 4.08 -5.83
N ALA A 25 52.86 4.90 -4.79
CA ALA A 25 53.81 5.62 -3.95
C ALA A 25 53.92 4.96 -2.54
N PRO A 26 54.87 5.30 -1.64
CA PRO A 26 55.10 4.60 -0.37
C PRO A 26 53.92 4.79 0.62
N GLY A 27 53.06 3.91 0.61
CA GLY A 27 51.78 3.67 1.23
C GLY A 27 51.14 2.39 0.61
N ALA A 28 51.90 1.76 -0.27
CA ALA A 28 51.50 0.72 -1.20
C ALA A 28 50.86 -0.53 -0.55
N SER A 29 51.15 -0.83 0.72
CA SER A 29 50.58 -1.99 1.38
C SER A 29 49.10 -1.78 1.82
N VAL A 30 48.79 -0.60 2.32
CA VAL A 30 47.44 -0.26 2.81
C VAL A 30 46.48 -0.06 1.63
N ASN A 31 46.92 0.66 0.59
CA ASN A 31 46.12 0.84 -0.63
C ASN A 31 45.91 -0.48 -1.40
N ALA A 32 46.95 -1.35 -1.45
CA ALA A 32 46.82 -2.67 -2.06
C ALA A 32 45.84 -3.56 -1.29
N GLN A 33 45.82 -3.47 0.02
CA GLN A 33 44.90 -4.22 0.87
C GLN A 33 43.46 -3.73 0.72
N LEU A 34 43.24 -2.41 0.67
CA LEU A 34 41.94 -1.80 0.38
C LEU A 34 41.42 -2.29 -0.98
N HIS A 35 42.27 -2.20 -2.02
CA HIS A 35 41.89 -2.65 -3.36
C HIS A 35 41.53 -4.13 -3.40
N SER A 36 42.32 -4.97 -2.74
CA SER A 36 42.03 -6.41 -2.61
C SER A 36 40.66 -6.68 -1.96
N TYR A 37 40.33 -5.96 -0.89
CA TYR A 37 39.01 -6.12 -0.26
C TYR A 37 37.84 -5.64 -1.14
N LEU A 38 38.05 -4.55 -1.90
CA LEU A 38 37.03 -4.08 -2.86
C LEU A 38 36.78 -5.09 -3.99
N GLU A 39 37.87 -5.67 -4.54
CA GLU A 39 37.78 -6.73 -5.56
C GLU A 39 37.07 -7.99 -5.02
N GLN A 40 37.50 -8.49 -3.84
CA GLN A 40 36.91 -9.65 -3.21
C GLN A 40 35.40 -9.39 -2.90
N GLY A 41 35.07 -8.19 -2.41
CA GLY A 41 33.69 -7.78 -2.17
C GLY A 41 32.85 -7.77 -3.44
N ALA A 42 33.38 -7.21 -4.53
CA ALA A 42 32.72 -7.19 -5.84
C ALA A 42 32.55 -8.60 -6.41
N GLU A 43 33.55 -9.47 -6.28
CA GLU A 43 33.46 -10.88 -6.71
C GLU A 43 32.40 -11.66 -5.91
N ALA A 44 32.37 -11.47 -4.59
CA ALA A 44 31.35 -12.09 -3.72
C ALA A 44 29.93 -11.60 -4.09
N MET A 45 29.77 -10.29 -4.38
CA MET A 45 28.50 -9.72 -4.89
C MET A 45 28.08 -10.37 -6.22
N HIS A 46 29.02 -10.60 -7.12
CA HIS A 46 28.76 -11.27 -8.40
C HIS A 46 28.34 -12.74 -8.23
N LYS A 47 28.93 -13.43 -7.27
CA LYS A 47 28.58 -14.82 -6.92
C LYS A 47 27.28 -14.90 -6.13
N GLY A 48 26.72 -13.79 -5.70
CA GLY A 48 25.51 -13.74 -4.86
C GLY A 48 25.77 -14.08 -3.38
N ASP A 49 27.02 -14.21 -2.96
CA ASP A 49 27.41 -14.40 -1.57
C ASP A 49 27.41 -13.06 -0.83
N LEU A 50 26.21 -12.63 -0.45
CA LEU A 50 26.01 -11.33 0.19
C LEU A 50 26.69 -11.26 1.56
N ALA A 51 26.79 -12.38 2.30
CA ALA A 51 27.45 -12.40 3.60
C ALA A 51 28.95 -12.17 3.50
N ALA A 52 29.63 -12.88 2.60
CA ALA A 52 31.07 -12.67 2.34
C ALA A 52 31.35 -11.26 1.78
N ALA A 53 30.48 -10.77 0.88
CA ALA A 53 30.57 -9.41 0.36
C ALA A 53 30.48 -8.36 1.49
N ALA A 54 29.49 -8.49 2.39
CA ALA A 54 29.31 -7.56 3.50
C ALA A 54 30.51 -7.57 4.44
N GLU A 55 31.04 -8.75 4.79
CA GLU A 55 32.21 -8.88 5.65
C GLU A 55 33.45 -8.20 5.03
N THR A 56 33.73 -8.53 3.76
CA THR A 56 34.89 -8.01 3.03
C THR A 56 34.82 -6.49 2.86
N LEU A 57 33.64 -5.96 2.53
CA LEU A 57 33.44 -4.51 2.37
C LEU A 57 33.53 -3.76 3.71
N ARG A 58 33.15 -4.37 4.83
CA ARG A 58 33.37 -3.78 6.17
C ARG A 58 34.88 -3.68 6.47
N ARG A 59 35.66 -4.71 6.13
CA ARG A 59 37.13 -4.65 6.25
C ARG A 59 37.74 -3.55 5.36
N ALA A 60 37.17 -3.34 4.17
CA ALA A 60 37.58 -2.20 3.34
C ALA A 60 37.35 -0.86 4.04
N LEU A 61 36.18 -0.70 4.70
CA LEU A 61 35.82 0.50 5.47
C LEU A 61 36.63 0.68 6.77
N GLU A 62 37.19 -0.39 7.34
CA GLU A 62 38.12 -0.31 8.45
C GLU A 62 39.45 0.34 8.01
N ILE A 63 39.84 0.14 6.74
CA ILE A 63 41.06 0.75 6.15
C ILE A 63 40.78 2.19 5.71
N ASP A 64 39.67 2.38 4.96
CA ASP A 64 39.27 3.71 4.50
C ASP A 64 37.74 3.90 4.76
N PRO A 65 37.39 4.56 5.86
CA PRO A 65 35.97 4.83 6.21
C PRO A 65 35.23 5.70 5.19
N HIS A 66 35.97 6.38 4.30
CA HIS A 66 35.45 7.28 3.27
C HIS A 66 35.53 6.70 1.86
N SER A 67 35.88 5.43 1.72
CA SER A 67 35.88 4.74 0.42
C SER A 67 34.49 4.74 -0.19
N LEU A 68 34.32 5.56 -1.25
CA LEU A 68 33.01 5.66 -1.95
C LEU A 68 32.55 4.29 -2.48
N ALA A 69 33.50 3.51 -3.03
CA ALA A 69 33.22 2.19 -3.58
C ALA A 69 32.76 1.21 -2.47
N ALA A 70 33.47 1.20 -1.32
CA ALA A 70 33.08 0.33 -0.20
C ALA A 70 31.72 0.72 0.39
N LEU A 71 31.48 2.02 0.61
CA LEU A 71 30.23 2.55 1.15
C LEU A 71 29.05 2.19 0.23
N ASN A 72 29.19 2.45 -1.08
CA ASN A 72 28.14 2.13 -2.04
C ASN A 72 27.87 0.61 -2.14
N ASN A 73 28.94 -0.17 -2.30
CA ASN A 73 28.79 -1.61 -2.48
C ASN A 73 28.24 -2.29 -1.24
N LEU A 74 28.66 -1.89 -0.03
CA LEU A 74 28.07 -2.39 1.21
C LEU A 74 26.59 -1.98 1.35
N GLY A 75 26.25 -0.75 0.96
CA GLY A 75 24.86 -0.29 0.91
C GLY A 75 24.02 -1.15 -0.04
N ILE A 76 24.52 -1.49 -1.23
CA ILE A 76 23.86 -2.39 -2.18
C ILE A 76 23.67 -3.77 -1.58
N VAL A 77 24.68 -4.34 -0.95
CA VAL A 77 24.62 -5.65 -0.29
C VAL A 77 23.54 -5.66 0.78
N LEU A 78 23.54 -4.70 1.69
CA LEU A 78 22.53 -4.60 2.76
C LEU A 78 21.11 -4.41 2.21
N ALA A 79 20.95 -3.60 1.14
CA ALA A 79 19.65 -3.45 0.49
C ALA A 79 19.15 -4.76 -0.15
N ARG A 80 20.07 -5.57 -0.72
CA ARG A 80 19.77 -6.92 -1.25
C ARG A 80 19.45 -7.94 -0.14
N GLU A 81 20.08 -7.82 1.02
CA GLU A 81 19.74 -8.62 2.21
C GLU A 81 18.39 -8.24 2.85
N GLY A 82 17.66 -7.28 2.29
CA GLY A 82 16.40 -6.80 2.87
C GLY A 82 16.58 -5.86 4.06
N LYS A 83 17.76 -5.25 4.21
CA LYS A 83 18.12 -4.31 5.28
C LYS A 83 18.28 -2.86 4.76
N PRO A 84 17.28 -2.29 4.06
CA PRO A 84 17.44 -0.97 3.44
C PRO A 84 17.68 0.15 4.46
N ALA A 85 17.16 0.00 5.69
CA ALA A 85 17.36 0.98 6.75
C ALA A 85 18.84 1.09 7.17
N GLU A 86 19.61 -0.01 7.09
CA GLU A 86 21.04 -0.04 7.39
C GLU A 86 21.88 0.47 6.21
N ALA A 87 21.40 0.34 4.97
CA ALA A 87 22.06 0.87 3.78
C ALA A 87 22.01 2.40 3.71
N ILE A 88 20.96 3.03 4.23
CA ILE A 88 20.76 4.50 4.16
C ILE A 88 21.96 5.30 4.69
N PRO A 89 22.48 5.07 5.92
CA PRO A 89 23.60 5.83 6.43
C PRO A 89 24.87 5.66 5.60
N LEU A 90 25.09 4.50 4.99
CA LEU A 90 26.24 4.27 4.11
C LEU A 90 26.17 5.14 2.83
N TYR A 91 25.00 5.17 2.19
CA TYR A 91 24.79 6.04 1.03
C TYR A 91 24.88 7.53 1.39
N GLN A 92 24.38 7.91 2.57
CA GLN A 92 24.51 9.28 3.06
C GLN A 92 25.98 9.67 3.27
N GLU A 93 26.79 8.76 3.83
CA GLU A 93 28.23 8.98 4.00
C GLU A 93 28.95 9.05 2.64
N ALA A 94 28.61 8.16 1.71
CA ALA A 94 29.10 8.19 0.35
C ALA A 94 28.81 9.54 -0.35
N LEU A 95 27.61 10.10 -0.14
CA LEU A 95 27.24 11.41 -0.69
C LEU A 95 27.90 12.60 0.02
N LYS A 96 28.44 12.45 1.23
CA LYS A 96 29.33 13.47 1.83
C LYS A 96 30.67 13.49 1.12
N VAL A 97 31.20 12.31 0.75
CA VAL A 97 32.44 12.19 -0.02
C VAL A 97 32.27 12.74 -1.44
N ARG A 98 31.18 12.36 -2.10
CA ARG A 98 30.84 12.79 -3.48
C ARG A 98 29.39 13.20 -3.60
N PRO A 99 29.03 14.46 -3.32
CA PRO A 99 27.65 14.94 -3.33
C PRO A 99 26.94 14.83 -4.69
N GLY A 100 27.70 14.79 -5.78
CA GLY A 100 27.21 14.67 -7.16
C GLY A 100 26.99 13.24 -7.64
N ASP A 101 27.31 12.21 -6.84
CA ASP A 101 27.25 10.82 -7.29
C ASP A 101 25.83 10.34 -7.49
N GLU A 102 25.41 10.28 -8.76
CA GLU A 102 24.03 9.97 -9.13
C GLU A 102 23.65 8.52 -8.86
N ALA A 103 24.58 7.58 -9.04
CA ALA A 103 24.35 6.19 -8.74
C ALA A 103 24.03 6.02 -7.25
N THR A 104 24.77 6.66 -6.37
CA THR A 104 24.52 6.67 -4.93
C THR A 104 23.15 7.32 -4.60
N LYS A 105 22.80 8.44 -5.27
CA LYS A 105 21.48 9.07 -5.05
C LYS A 105 20.35 8.15 -5.45
N ARG A 106 20.44 7.43 -6.57
CA ARG A 106 19.44 6.45 -7.00
C ARG A 106 19.30 5.33 -5.98
N ASN A 107 20.43 4.75 -5.55
CA ASN A 107 20.45 3.69 -4.55
C ASN A 107 19.84 4.16 -3.21
N LEU A 108 20.16 5.38 -2.78
CA LEU A 108 19.61 5.99 -1.58
C LEU A 108 18.08 6.20 -1.71
N ALA A 109 17.60 6.65 -2.87
CA ALA A 109 16.16 6.82 -3.12
C ALA A 109 15.41 5.49 -3.03
N VAL A 110 15.95 4.43 -3.64
CA VAL A 110 15.41 3.06 -3.53
C VAL A 110 15.43 2.57 -2.08
N ALA A 111 16.54 2.81 -1.35
CA ALA A 111 16.63 2.43 0.05
C ALA A 111 15.61 3.17 0.94
N TYR A 112 15.40 4.47 0.70
CA TYR A 112 14.35 5.24 1.38
C TYR A 112 12.96 4.66 1.09
N PHE A 113 12.65 4.35 -0.16
CA PHE A 113 11.35 3.77 -0.54
C PHE A 113 11.13 2.42 0.16
N LYS A 114 12.11 1.51 0.09
CA LYS A 114 12.04 0.19 0.74
C LYS A 114 11.95 0.27 2.27
N ALA A 115 12.60 1.26 2.87
CA ALA A 115 12.52 1.56 4.31
C ALA A 115 11.25 2.33 4.69
N GLN A 116 10.30 2.53 3.76
CA GLN A 116 9.06 3.30 3.93
C GLN A 116 9.29 4.76 4.33
N ARG A 117 10.49 5.30 4.06
CA ARG A 117 10.82 6.71 4.27
C ARG A 117 10.46 7.54 3.04
N TYR A 118 9.22 7.44 2.61
CA TYR A 118 8.73 7.99 1.33
C TYR A 118 8.99 9.49 1.17
N ARG A 119 8.83 10.27 2.24
CA ARG A 119 9.10 11.73 2.22
C ARG A 119 10.57 12.02 1.92
N SER A 120 11.49 11.29 2.54
CA SER A 120 12.94 11.45 2.30
C SER A 120 13.29 11.03 0.86
N GLY A 121 12.70 9.93 0.38
CA GLY A 121 12.83 9.48 -1.00
C GLY A 121 12.38 10.56 -1.99
N TRP A 122 11.18 11.09 -1.80
CA TRP A 122 10.64 12.17 -2.63
C TRP A 122 11.52 13.43 -2.61
N THR A 123 11.97 13.88 -1.44
CA THR A 123 12.84 15.06 -1.32
C THR A 123 14.14 14.91 -2.10
N LEU A 124 14.70 13.69 -2.14
CA LEU A 124 15.90 13.39 -2.91
C LEU A 124 15.60 13.31 -4.42
N LEU A 125 14.48 12.71 -4.81
CA LEU A 125 14.10 12.48 -6.20
C LEU A 125 13.61 13.73 -6.92
N GLN A 126 12.99 14.67 -6.23
CA GLN A 126 12.41 15.88 -6.83
C GLN A 126 13.41 16.67 -7.70
N PRO A 127 14.61 17.05 -7.22
CA PRO A 127 15.58 17.71 -8.06
C PRO A 127 16.15 16.82 -9.17
N MET A 128 16.23 15.50 -8.93
CA MET A 128 16.67 14.55 -9.95
C MET A 128 15.66 14.44 -11.09
N ALA A 129 14.35 14.43 -10.81
CA ALA A 129 13.29 14.39 -11.82
C ALA A 129 13.22 15.66 -12.68
N VAL A 130 13.77 16.79 -12.18
CA VAL A 130 13.95 18.01 -12.97
C VAL A 130 15.18 17.89 -13.87
N ALA A 131 16.28 17.35 -13.35
CA ALA A 131 17.52 17.16 -14.11
C ALA A 131 17.40 16.06 -15.19
N TYR A 132 16.60 15.02 -14.91
CA TYR A 132 16.40 13.84 -15.78
C TYR A 132 14.91 13.64 -16.09
N PRO A 133 14.31 14.52 -16.91
CA PRO A 133 12.86 14.60 -17.08
C PRO A 133 12.23 13.43 -17.85
N THR A 134 13.01 12.53 -18.42
CA THR A 134 12.61 11.34 -19.19
C THR A 134 13.16 10.04 -18.61
N ASP A 135 13.83 10.10 -17.46
CA ASP A 135 14.38 8.89 -16.83
C ASP A 135 13.27 8.11 -16.14
N PHE A 136 12.96 6.93 -16.70
CA PHE A 136 11.89 6.07 -16.19
C PHE A 136 12.02 5.79 -14.70
N GLN A 137 13.21 5.37 -14.24
CA GLN A 137 13.40 4.93 -12.85
C GLN A 137 13.17 6.07 -11.84
N ILE A 138 13.66 7.28 -12.18
CA ILE A 138 13.47 8.46 -11.33
C ILE A 138 12.00 8.86 -11.30
N LEU A 139 11.34 8.85 -12.45
CA LEU A 139 9.93 9.25 -12.58
C LEU A 139 9.01 8.27 -11.87
N ASP A 140 9.20 6.97 -12.11
CA ASP A 140 8.41 5.90 -11.51
C ASP A 140 8.56 5.92 -9.98
N LEU A 141 9.80 5.91 -9.46
CA LEU A 141 10.04 5.93 -8.02
C LEU A 141 9.51 7.22 -7.35
N SER A 142 9.53 8.35 -8.08
CA SER A 142 8.89 9.60 -7.63
C SER A 142 7.39 9.44 -7.47
N GLY A 143 6.75 8.86 -8.48
CA GLY A 143 5.32 8.55 -8.46
C GLY A 143 4.94 7.60 -7.34
N LEU A 144 5.72 6.54 -7.15
CA LEU A 144 5.54 5.57 -6.07
C LEU A 144 5.65 6.21 -4.67
N CYS A 145 6.67 7.06 -4.47
CA CYS A 145 6.82 7.80 -3.20
C CYS A 145 5.63 8.73 -2.93
N LEU A 146 5.19 9.46 -3.96
CA LEU A 146 4.05 10.38 -3.86
C LEU A 146 2.73 9.63 -3.62
N PHE A 147 2.54 8.50 -4.29
CA PHE A 147 1.38 7.63 -4.06
C PHE A 147 1.32 7.14 -2.61
N ALA A 148 2.46 6.69 -2.08
CA ALA A 148 2.57 6.25 -0.68
C ALA A 148 2.38 7.38 0.35
N LEU A 149 2.50 8.65 -0.09
CA LEU A 149 2.23 9.85 0.71
C LEU A 149 0.80 10.38 0.51
N ASP A 150 -0.08 9.63 -0.15
CA ASP A 150 -1.46 10.02 -0.50
C ASP A 150 -1.55 11.27 -1.40
N ARG A 151 -0.45 11.66 -2.06
CA ARG A 151 -0.37 12.79 -3.01
C ARG A 151 -0.71 12.31 -4.43
N TYR A 152 -1.92 11.76 -4.59
CA TYR A 152 -2.33 11.00 -5.78
C TYR A 152 -2.25 11.78 -7.10
N ARG A 153 -2.59 13.08 -7.10
CA ARG A 153 -2.51 13.91 -8.31
C ARG A 153 -1.08 14.05 -8.80
N GLU A 154 -0.18 14.39 -7.91
CA GLU A 154 1.23 14.53 -8.25
C GLU A 154 1.86 13.17 -8.60
N ALA A 155 1.44 12.10 -7.90
CA ALA A 155 1.84 10.75 -8.26
C ALA A 155 1.45 10.41 -9.70
N ALA A 156 0.20 10.71 -10.09
CA ALA A 156 -0.30 10.47 -11.45
C ALA A 156 0.51 11.24 -12.50
N ASP A 157 0.88 12.51 -12.24
CA ASP A 157 1.69 13.31 -13.16
C ASP A 157 3.07 12.68 -13.40
N TYR A 158 3.72 12.15 -12.36
CA TYR A 158 5.02 11.48 -12.50
C TYR A 158 4.88 10.10 -13.16
N LEU A 159 3.85 9.33 -12.80
CA LEU A 159 3.60 8.00 -13.38
C LEU A 159 3.19 8.07 -14.86
N GLU A 160 2.45 9.11 -15.28
CA GLU A 160 2.18 9.34 -16.71
C GLU A 160 3.46 9.61 -17.50
N ARG A 161 4.38 10.39 -16.95
CA ARG A 161 5.69 10.63 -17.55
C ARG A 161 6.55 9.36 -17.56
N ALA A 162 6.51 8.56 -16.48
CA ALA A 162 7.18 7.26 -16.43
C ALA A 162 6.62 6.33 -17.51
N ASN A 163 5.31 6.23 -17.66
CA ASN A 163 4.67 5.42 -18.71
C ASN A 163 4.95 5.96 -20.14
N GLN A 164 5.22 7.25 -20.31
CA GLN A 164 5.71 7.78 -21.59
C GLN A 164 7.13 7.33 -21.90
N ALA A 165 7.98 7.20 -20.88
CA ALA A 165 9.35 6.74 -21.02
C ALA A 165 9.42 5.21 -21.23
N ASP A 166 8.58 4.44 -20.53
CA ASP A 166 8.38 3.01 -20.76
C ASP A 166 6.88 2.66 -20.81
N PRO A 167 6.29 2.63 -22.01
CA PRO A 167 4.86 2.29 -22.17
C PRO A 167 4.52 0.83 -21.88
N SER A 168 5.50 -0.04 -21.74
CA SER A 168 5.31 -1.48 -21.54
C SER A 168 5.28 -1.89 -20.07
N ASP A 169 5.64 -0.99 -19.15
CA ASP A 169 5.67 -1.29 -17.73
C ASP A 169 4.26 -1.33 -17.12
N LEU A 170 3.81 -2.56 -16.83
CA LEU A 170 2.49 -2.80 -16.23
C LEU A 170 2.41 -2.36 -14.76
N GLU A 171 3.52 -2.36 -14.03
CA GLU A 171 3.53 -1.95 -12.62
C GLU A 171 3.26 -0.44 -12.48
N THR A 172 3.89 0.37 -13.31
CA THR A 172 3.59 1.81 -13.40
C THR A 172 2.12 2.07 -13.73
N LEU A 173 1.58 1.36 -14.73
CA LEU A 173 0.17 1.49 -15.12
C LEU A 173 -0.78 1.06 -13.98
N ASP A 174 -0.46 0.01 -13.25
CA ASP A 174 -1.26 -0.45 -12.11
C ASP A 174 -1.33 0.62 -11.00
N ILE A 175 -0.20 1.20 -10.63
CA ILE A 175 -0.17 2.27 -9.61
C ILE A 175 -0.86 3.55 -10.11
N LEU A 176 -0.68 3.89 -11.38
CA LEU A 176 -1.36 5.01 -12.03
C LEU A 176 -2.89 4.83 -12.01
N GLY A 177 -3.37 3.64 -12.34
CA GLY A 177 -4.79 3.30 -12.25
C GLY A 177 -5.32 3.42 -10.83
N LYS A 178 -4.58 2.93 -9.85
CA LYS A 178 -4.92 3.10 -8.42
C LYS A 178 -4.93 4.57 -8.00
N ALA A 179 -4.01 5.40 -8.50
CA ALA A 179 -4.00 6.83 -8.22
C ALA A 179 -5.28 7.51 -8.76
N TYR A 180 -5.67 7.24 -10.02
CA TYR A 180 -6.89 7.78 -10.59
C TYR A 180 -8.15 7.27 -9.88
N LEU A 181 -8.18 6.01 -9.47
CA LEU A 181 -9.28 5.46 -8.67
C LEU A 181 -9.43 6.21 -7.34
N ARG A 182 -8.31 6.48 -6.63
CA ARG A 182 -8.30 7.26 -5.38
C ARG A 182 -8.79 8.70 -5.59
N MET A 183 -8.46 9.29 -6.73
CA MET A 183 -8.92 10.63 -7.14
C MET A 183 -10.37 10.63 -7.64
N LYS A 184 -10.98 9.47 -7.87
CA LYS A 184 -12.28 9.29 -8.53
C LYS A 184 -12.30 9.86 -9.97
N ASP A 185 -11.14 9.90 -10.61
CA ASP A 185 -11.02 10.29 -12.02
C ASP A 185 -11.21 9.05 -12.90
N TYR A 186 -12.47 8.66 -13.05
CA TYR A 186 -12.86 7.46 -13.79
C TYR A 186 -12.57 7.57 -15.29
N LYS A 187 -12.56 8.81 -15.84
CA LYS A 187 -12.21 9.03 -17.24
C LYS A 187 -10.74 8.71 -17.50
N ALA A 188 -9.84 9.21 -16.66
CA ALA A 188 -8.42 8.90 -16.78
C ALA A 188 -8.16 7.41 -16.50
N LEU A 189 -8.84 6.83 -15.52
CA LEU A 189 -8.76 5.39 -15.20
C LEU A 189 -9.13 4.52 -16.42
N THR A 190 -10.20 4.86 -17.16
CA THR A 190 -10.58 4.12 -18.37
C THR A 190 -9.46 4.12 -19.41
N GLY A 191 -8.73 5.24 -19.53
CA GLY A 191 -7.56 5.33 -20.41
C GLY A 191 -6.40 4.43 -19.97
N VAL A 192 -6.16 4.32 -18.65
CA VAL A 192 -5.17 3.38 -18.10
C VAL A 192 -5.59 1.93 -18.33
N PHE A 193 -6.86 1.61 -18.05
CA PHE A 193 -7.42 0.28 -18.31
C PHE A 193 -7.20 -0.15 -19.77
N ALA A 194 -7.51 0.72 -20.74
CA ALA A 194 -7.31 0.41 -22.14
C ALA A 194 -5.82 0.14 -22.49
N ARG A 195 -4.88 0.85 -21.84
CA ARG A 195 -3.43 0.61 -22.00
C ARG A 195 -3.02 -0.75 -21.43
N ILE A 196 -3.49 -1.09 -20.23
CA ILE A 196 -3.22 -2.39 -19.60
C ILE A 196 -3.78 -3.52 -20.45
N MET A 197 -5.04 -3.43 -20.90
CA MET A 197 -5.70 -4.45 -21.71
C MET A 197 -5.04 -4.66 -23.08
N LYS A 198 -4.36 -3.64 -23.62
CA LYS A 198 -3.55 -3.79 -24.84
C LYS A 198 -2.28 -4.61 -24.60
N LEU A 199 -1.67 -4.49 -23.42
CA LEU A 199 -0.45 -5.21 -23.05
C LEU A 199 -0.75 -6.60 -22.50
N ASN A 200 -1.78 -6.70 -21.68
CA ASN A 200 -2.23 -7.92 -21.03
C ASN A 200 -3.77 -8.00 -21.06
N PRO A 201 -4.36 -8.63 -22.10
CA PRO A 201 -5.81 -8.76 -22.26
C PRO A 201 -6.52 -9.54 -21.14
N ASN A 202 -5.78 -10.32 -20.35
CA ASN A 202 -6.31 -11.13 -19.25
C ASN A 202 -5.84 -10.60 -17.89
N SER A 203 -5.75 -9.28 -17.71
CA SER A 203 -5.33 -8.68 -16.46
C SER A 203 -6.46 -8.66 -15.42
N ALA A 204 -6.45 -9.61 -14.48
CA ALA A 204 -7.38 -9.63 -13.36
C ALA A 204 -7.33 -8.32 -12.55
N THR A 205 -6.13 -7.77 -12.33
CA THR A 205 -5.94 -6.47 -11.64
C THR A 205 -6.68 -5.33 -12.35
N ALA A 206 -6.57 -5.25 -13.68
CA ALA A 206 -7.24 -4.22 -14.45
C ALA A 206 -8.77 -4.34 -14.36
N HIS A 207 -9.30 -5.55 -14.50
CA HIS A 207 -10.72 -5.82 -14.36
C HIS A 207 -11.24 -5.47 -12.95
N ILE A 208 -10.49 -5.81 -11.89
CA ILE A 208 -10.87 -5.42 -10.51
C ILE A 208 -10.88 -3.90 -10.33
N MET A 209 -9.90 -3.18 -10.89
CA MET A 209 -9.90 -1.72 -10.84
C MET A 209 -11.13 -1.12 -11.53
N MET A 210 -11.50 -1.62 -12.70
CA MET A 210 -12.68 -1.15 -13.41
C MET A 210 -13.98 -1.53 -12.68
N GLY A 211 -14.08 -2.76 -12.16
CA GLY A 211 -15.19 -3.17 -11.32
C GLY A 211 -15.37 -2.26 -10.12
N THR A 212 -14.29 -1.96 -9.41
CA THR A 212 -14.29 -1.02 -8.28
C THR A 212 -14.73 0.38 -8.69
N ALA A 213 -14.28 0.87 -9.85
CA ALA A 213 -14.70 2.16 -10.37
C ALA A 213 -16.21 2.20 -10.66
N TYR A 214 -16.73 1.17 -11.32
CA TYR A 214 -18.16 1.05 -11.59
C TYR A 214 -19.00 0.97 -10.32
N ASP A 215 -18.55 0.24 -9.30
CA ASP A 215 -19.23 0.22 -7.98
C ASP A 215 -19.29 1.61 -7.34
N GLN A 216 -18.19 2.38 -7.38
CA GLN A 216 -18.17 3.75 -6.87
C GLN A 216 -19.08 4.69 -7.67
N MET A 217 -19.27 4.43 -8.95
CA MET A 217 -20.23 5.12 -9.81
C MET A 217 -21.66 4.61 -9.63
N SER A 218 -21.90 3.64 -8.75
CA SER A 218 -23.17 2.95 -8.56
C SER A 218 -23.67 2.16 -9.79
N ASN A 219 -22.79 1.89 -10.74
CA ASN A 219 -23.06 1.08 -11.93
C ASN A 219 -22.74 -0.39 -11.66
N ARG A 220 -23.59 -1.05 -10.87
CA ARG A 220 -23.35 -2.41 -10.36
C ARG A 220 -23.33 -3.47 -11.45
N ALA A 221 -24.15 -3.30 -12.50
CA ALA A 221 -24.22 -4.28 -13.58
C ALA A 221 -22.87 -4.39 -14.33
N ASP A 222 -22.20 -3.26 -14.60
CA ASP A 222 -20.90 -3.28 -15.24
C ASP A 222 -19.80 -3.64 -14.24
N ALA A 223 -19.93 -3.29 -12.94
CA ALA A 223 -19.02 -3.76 -11.91
C ALA A 223 -18.96 -5.30 -11.84
N ILE A 224 -20.12 -5.95 -11.81
CA ILE A 224 -20.24 -7.43 -11.77
C ILE A 224 -19.59 -8.04 -13.02
N LYS A 225 -19.80 -7.47 -14.23
CA LYS A 225 -19.17 -7.98 -15.46
C LYS A 225 -17.63 -7.92 -15.38
N GLU A 226 -17.11 -6.82 -14.88
CA GLU A 226 -15.67 -6.66 -14.74
C GLU A 226 -15.09 -7.61 -13.68
N TYR A 227 -15.74 -7.80 -12.55
CA TYR A 227 -15.29 -8.78 -11.56
C TYR A 227 -15.40 -10.23 -12.07
N GLN A 228 -16.44 -10.55 -12.87
CA GLN A 228 -16.53 -11.86 -13.54
C GLN A 228 -15.42 -12.06 -14.57
N ALA A 229 -15.03 -11.01 -15.30
CA ALA A 229 -13.87 -11.07 -16.21
C ALA A 229 -12.57 -11.26 -15.41
N ALA A 230 -12.44 -10.63 -14.23
CA ALA A 230 -11.32 -10.86 -13.33
C ALA A 230 -11.27 -12.32 -12.84
N GLU A 231 -12.42 -12.90 -12.46
CA GLU A 231 -12.54 -14.31 -12.04
C GLU A 231 -12.14 -15.28 -13.16
N GLN A 232 -12.54 -14.98 -14.41
CA GLN A 232 -12.14 -15.79 -15.57
C GLN A 232 -10.64 -15.68 -15.86
N ALA A 233 -10.05 -14.50 -15.65
CA ALA A 233 -8.62 -14.27 -15.86
C ALA A 233 -7.75 -14.93 -14.77
N ASP A 234 -8.14 -14.83 -13.52
CA ASP A 234 -7.48 -15.44 -12.37
C ASP A 234 -8.50 -15.67 -11.25
N PRO A 235 -9.05 -16.91 -11.13
CA PRO A 235 -10.03 -17.23 -10.09
C PRO A 235 -9.48 -17.14 -8.66
N ASP A 236 -8.17 -17.19 -8.51
CA ASP A 236 -7.48 -17.18 -7.21
C ASP A 236 -6.97 -15.78 -6.84
N PHE A 237 -7.23 -14.78 -7.68
CA PHE A 237 -6.79 -13.41 -7.41
C PHE A 237 -7.55 -12.82 -6.23
N MET A 238 -6.80 -12.29 -5.27
CA MET A 238 -7.38 -11.68 -4.07
C MET A 238 -8.29 -10.50 -4.41
N GLY A 239 -9.51 -10.51 -3.87
CA GLY A 239 -10.47 -9.43 -4.04
C GLY A 239 -11.50 -9.65 -5.14
N VAL A 240 -11.38 -10.69 -5.97
CA VAL A 240 -12.37 -11.03 -7.00
C VAL A 240 -13.72 -11.34 -6.36
N HIS A 241 -13.74 -12.33 -5.47
CA HIS A 241 -14.96 -12.71 -4.78
C HIS A 241 -15.44 -11.63 -3.81
N SER A 242 -14.55 -10.86 -3.18
CA SER A 242 -14.94 -9.68 -2.39
C SER A 242 -15.64 -8.63 -3.23
N GLY A 243 -15.15 -8.35 -4.44
CA GLY A 243 -15.77 -7.40 -5.38
C GLY A 243 -17.14 -7.86 -5.84
N LEU A 244 -17.24 -9.13 -6.30
CA LEU A 244 -18.53 -9.74 -6.69
C LEU A 244 -19.52 -9.69 -5.54
N GLY A 245 -19.15 -10.19 -4.37
CA GLY A 245 -20.01 -10.24 -3.21
C GLY A 245 -20.42 -8.85 -2.72
N TYR A 246 -19.53 -7.83 -2.78
CA TYR A 246 -19.89 -6.45 -2.49
C TYR A 246 -20.96 -5.91 -3.45
N SER A 247 -20.79 -6.13 -4.75
CA SER A 247 -21.72 -5.68 -5.78
C SER A 247 -23.08 -6.36 -5.62
N TYR A 248 -23.13 -7.69 -5.38
CA TYR A 248 -24.34 -8.42 -5.09
C TYR A 248 -25.04 -7.93 -3.81
N TRP A 249 -24.27 -7.71 -2.74
CA TRP A 249 -24.81 -7.18 -1.50
C TRP A 249 -25.45 -5.80 -1.68
N ARG A 250 -24.81 -4.93 -2.46
CA ARG A 250 -25.33 -3.60 -2.80
C ARG A 250 -26.56 -3.66 -3.72
N GLN A 251 -26.70 -4.72 -4.49
CA GLN A 251 -27.86 -4.98 -5.37
C GLN A 251 -29.04 -5.56 -4.59
N GLY A 252 -28.78 -6.19 -3.46
CA GLY A 252 -29.78 -6.86 -2.62
C GLY A 252 -29.80 -8.38 -2.81
N ASP A 253 -28.90 -8.94 -3.63
CA ASP A 253 -28.78 -10.38 -3.88
C ASP A 253 -27.96 -11.03 -2.75
N ILE A 254 -28.60 -11.14 -1.58
CA ILE A 254 -27.93 -11.52 -0.33
C ILE A 254 -27.33 -12.93 -0.38
N GLU A 255 -28.02 -13.88 -1.02
CA GLU A 255 -27.53 -15.26 -1.15
C GLU A 255 -26.24 -15.34 -1.99
N LEU A 256 -26.19 -14.62 -3.13
CA LEU A 256 -25.01 -14.54 -3.94
C LEU A 256 -23.88 -13.81 -3.20
N ALA A 257 -24.19 -12.72 -2.52
CA ALA A 257 -23.23 -12.00 -1.71
C ALA A 257 -22.59 -12.89 -0.64
N GLU A 258 -23.40 -13.66 0.10
CA GLU A 258 -22.91 -14.58 1.13
C GLU A 258 -22.00 -15.64 0.53
N LYS A 259 -22.41 -16.24 -0.60
CA LYS A 259 -21.61 -17.25 -1.31
C LYS A 259 -20.23 -16.72 -1.68
N GLU A 260 -20.18 -15.55 -2.31
CA GLU A 260 -18.91 -14.95 -2.76
C GLU A 260 -18.03 -14.52 -1.56
N MET A 261 -18.62 -13.95 -0.50
CA MET A 261 -17.86 -13.61 0.71
C MET A 261 -17.25 -14.83 1.39
N ARG A 262 -17.99 -15.95 1.43
CA ARG A 262 -17.47 -17.21 1.97
C ARG A 262 -16.37 -17.79 1.08
N ALA A 263 -16.47 -17.70 -0.24
CA ALA A 263 -15.43 -18.11 -1.20
C ALA A 263 -14.14 -17.30 -0.98
N GLU A 264 -14.22 -15.97 -0.87
CA GLU A 264 -13.06 -15.13 -0.56
C GLU A 264 -12.40 -15.56 0.76
N LEU A 265 -13.18 -15.76 1.81
CA LEU A 265 -12.65 -16.08 3.14
C LEU A 265 -12.08 -17.49 3.26
N GLN A 266 -12.41 -18.41 2.36
CA GLN A 266 -11.74 -19.72 2.28
C GLN A 266 -10.26 -19.59 1.86
N ARG A 267 -9.97 -18.63 0.98
CA ARG A 267 -8.62 -18.38 0.45
C ARG A 267 -7.90 -17.28 1.23
N PHE A 268 -8.61 -16.23 1.57
CA PHE A 268 -8.11 -15.03 2.26
C PHE A 268 -8.86 -14.79 3.58
N PRO A 269 -8.62 -15.60 4.62
CA PRO A 269 -9.40 -15.56 5.87
C PRO A 269 -9.37 -14.20 6.58
N ASN A 270 -8.37 -13.40 6.27
CA ASN A 270 -8.15 -12.09 6.87
C ASN A 270 -8.64 -10.92 5.98
N ASP A 271 -9.35 -11.18 4.87
CA ASP A 271 -9.91 -10.08 4.08
C ASP A 271 -10.90 -9.26 4.92
N PRO A 272 -10.62 -7.96 5.17
CA PRO A 272 -11.45 -7.17 6.07
C PRO A 272 -12.81 -6.82 5.47
N VAL A 273 -12.93 -6.70 4.15
CA VAL A 273 -14.16 -6.38 3.44
C VAL A 273 -15.11 -7.57 3.48
N ALA A 274 -14.60 -8.74 3.09
CA ALA A 274 -15.37 -9.97 3.10
C ALA A 274 -15.86 -10.33 4.52
N ASN A 275 -14.99 -10.20 5.53
CA ASN A 275 -15.38 -10.40 6.92
C ASN A 275 -16.45 -9.39 7.38
N CYS A 276 -16.33 -8.11 7.01
CA CYS A 276 -17.31 -7.09 7.40
C CYS A 276 -18.69 -7.34 6.77
N ILE A 277 -18.73 -7.61 5.47
CA ILE A 277 -20.00 -7.84 4.74
C ILE A 277 -20.65 -9.13 5.19
N LEU A 278 -19.88 -10.21 5.31
CA LEU A 278 -20.43 -11.48 5.83
C LEU A 278 -20.95 -11.28 7.27
N GLY A 279 -20.24 -10.54 8.11
CA GLY A 279 -20.71 -10.17 9.44
C GLY A 279 -22.05 -9.44 9.42
N GLN A 280 -22.24 -8.52 8.46
CA GLN A 280 -23.49 -7.78 8.29
C GLN A 280 -24.65 -8.69 7.83
N ILE A 281 -24.40 -9.59 6.88
CA ILE A 281 -25.37 -10.59 6.41
C ILE A 281 -25.80 -11.50 7.58
N LEU A 282 -24.83 -12.02 8.32
CA LEU A 282 -25.07 -12.90 9.47
C LEU A 282 -25.82 -12.20 10.61
N LEU A 283 -25.51 -10.92 10.87
CA LEU A 283 -26.24 -10.11 11.84
C LEU A 283 -27.72 -9.98 11.44
N ASN A 284 -28.00 -9.70 10.18
CA ASN A 284 -29.36 -9.60 9.66
C ASN A 284 -30.11 -10.96 9.74
N ASN A 285 -29.38 -12.06 9.56
CA ASN A 285 -29.89 -13.42 9.69
C ASN A 285 -29.91 -13.93 11.15
N THR A 286 -29.65 -13.05 12.14
CA THR A 286 -29.62 -13.38 13.59
C THR A 286 -28.58 -14.44 13.99
N GLN A 287 -27.59 -14.70 13.15
CA GLN A 287 -26.45 -15.60 13.45
C GLN A 287 -25.35 -14.82 14.21
N LEU A 288 -25.71 -14.43 15.44
CA LEU A 288 -24.99 -13.39 16.19
C LEU A 288 -23.55 -13.77 16.58
N GLU A 289 -23.32 -15.05 16.89
CA GLU A 289 -21.99 -15.56 17.27
C GLU A 289 -21.01 -15.49 16.10
N GLU A 290 -21.46 -15.94 14.93
CA GLU A 290 -20.62 -15.87 13.73
C GLU A 290 -20.44 -14.42 13.29
N ALA A 291 -21.47 -13.59 13.33
CA ALA A 291 -21.38 -12.15 13.02
C ALA A 291 -20.33 -11.44 13.88
N GLU A 292 -20.34 -11.67 15.21
CA GLU A 292 -19.33 -11.12 16.13
C GLU A 292 -17.91 -11.55 15.72
N SER A 293 -17.72 -12.84 15.44
CA SER A 293 -16.45 -13.41 15.01
C SER A 293 -15.93 -12.72 13.73
N ARG A 294 -16.80 -12.52 12.73
CA ARG A 294 -16.48 -11.88 11.47
C ARG A 294 -16.10 -10.40 11.64
N PHE A 295 -16.86 -9.63 12.39
CA PHE A 295 -16.51 -8.24 12.66
C PHE A 295 -15.18 -8.11 13.42
N ARG A 296 -14.93 -8.99 14.39
CA ARG A 296 -13.65 -9.02 15.12
C ARG A 296 -12.49 -9.39 14.19
N ALA A 297 -12.68 -10.31 13.25
CA ALA A 297 -11.67 -10.65 12.24
C ALA A 297 -11.34 -9.44 11.35
N ALA A 298 -12.35 -8.70 10.87
CA ALA A 298 -12.15 -7.47 10.11
C ALA A 298 -11.37 -6.41 10.92
N LEU A 299 -11.71 -6.22 12.19
CA LEU A 299 -11.08 -5.24 13.09
C LEU A 299 -9.67 -5.62 13.52
N LYS A 300 -9.31 -6.90 13.49
CA LYS A 300 -7.93 -7.36 13.72
C LYS A 300 -6.99 -6.86 12.63
N VAL A 301 -7.46 -6.80 11.39
CA VAL A 301 -6.69 -6.30 10.24
C VAL A 301 -6.76 -4.78 10.15
N ASN A 302 -7.94 -4.22 10.29
CA ASN A 302 -8.17 -2.77 10.26
C ASN A 302 -8.93 -2.31 11.52
N PRO A 303 -8.22 -1.93 12.59
CA PRO A 303 -8.83 -1.48 13.85
C PRO A 303 -9.69 -0.21 13.72
N ARG A 304 -9.59 0.51 12.59
CA ARG A 304 -10.34 1.73 12.30
C ARG A 304 -11.39 1.52 11.21
N TYR A 305 -11.86 0.30 11.01
CA TYR A 305 -12.91 0.01 10.05
C TYR A 305 -14.28 0.37 10.64
N GLY A 306 -14.79 1.54 10.28
CA GLY A 306 -16.01 2.13 10.87
C GLY A 306 -17.23 1.24 10.78
N GLU A 307 -17.49 0.63 9.62
CA GLU A 307 -18.60 -0.29 9.39
C GLU A 307 -18.52 -1.57 10.25
N ALA A 308 -17.32 -2.11 10.43
CA ALA A 308 -17.10 -3.28 11.27
C ALA A 308 -17.27 -2.94 12.77
N LEU A 309 -16.82 -1.77 13.21
CA LEU A 309 -17.03 -1.27 14.57
C LEU A 309 -18.53 -1.07 14.86
N PHE A 310 -19.25 -0.46 13.92
CA PHE A 310 -20.68 -0.27 14.03
C PHE A 310 -21.43 -1.60 14.03
N GLY A 311 -21.10 -2.52 13.11
CA GLY A 311 -21.67 -3.86 13.02
C GLY A 311 -21.46 -4.67 14.31
N LEU A 312 -20.23 -4.63 14.87
CA LEU A 312 -19.92 -5.26 16.15
C LEU A 312 -20.78 -4.70 17.28
N GLY A 313 -20.93 -3.38 17.36
CA GLY A 313 -21.77 -2.73 18.36
C GLY A 313 -23.23 -3.16 18.25
N LYS A 314 -23.80 -3.22 17.04
CA LYS A 314 -25.17 -3.75 16.80
C LYS A 314 -25.28 -5.21 17.23
N THR A 315 -24.29 -6.02 16.92
CA THR A 315 -24.27 -7.44 17.29
C THR A 315 -24.25 -7.63 18.81
N GLU A 316 -23.43 -6.84 19.53
CA GLU A 316 -23.38 -6.92 21.01
C GLU A 316 -24.73 -6.51 21.66
N ILE A 317 -25.42 -5.50 21.09
CA ILE A 317 -26.78 -5.15 21.54
C ILE A 317 -27.75 -6.31 21.28
N ALA A 318 -27.74 -6.89 20.08
CA ALA A 318 -28.59 -8.02 19.71
C ALA A 318 -28.34 -9.25 20.62
N ARG A 319 -27.11 -9.42 21.11
CA ARG A 319 -26.74 -10.45 22.08
C ARG A 319 -27.07 -10.07 23.54
N SER A 320 -27.82 -8.99 23.75
CA SER A 320 -28.14 -8.48 25.09
C SER A 320 -26.91 -8.09 25.94
N ARG A 321 -25.86 -7.61 25.29
CA ARG A 321 -24.59 -7.15 25.92
C ARG A 321 -24.37 -5.66 25.67
N PRO A 322 -25.26 -4.76 26.12
CA PRO A 322 -25.16 -3.33 25.79
C PRO A 322 -23.88 -2.67 26.29
N ALA A 323 -23.33 -3.10 27.40
CA ALA A 323 -22.06 -2.57 27.92
C ALA A 323 -20.88 -2.86 26.98
N ALA A 324 -20.85 -4.04 26.34
CA ALA A 324 -19.82 -4.42 25.40
C ALA A 324 -19.94 -3.67 24.06
N ALA A 325 -21.15 -3.19 23.70
CA ALA A 325 -21.40 -2.41 22.49
C ALA A 325 -20.83 -0.97 22.56
N ILE A 326 -20.65 -0.41 23.76
CA ILE A 326 -20.32 1.02 23.94
C ILE A 326 -18.96 1.37 23.32
N GLU A 327 -17.92 0.58 23.58
CA GLU A 327 -16.58 0.90 23.10
C GLU A 327 -16.47 0.88 21.58
N PRO A 328 -16.89 -0.18 20.86
CA PRO A 328 -16.87 -0.18 19.41
C PRO A 328 -17.72 0.95 18.80
N LEU A 329 -18.89 1.26 19.36
CA LEU A 329 -19.74 2.35 18.88
C LEU A 329 -19.12 3.73 19.11
N ARG A 330 -18.46 3.97 20.25
CA ARG A 330 -17.68 5.20 20.48
C ARG A 330 -16.58 5.38 19.45
N LYS A 331 -15.87 4.30 19.11
CA LYS A 331 -14.86 4.33 18.05
C LYS A 331 -15.49 4.65 16.70
N ALA A 332 -16.64 4.06 16.38
CA ALA A 332 -17.35 4.32 15.13
C ALA A 332 -17.75 5.80 14.99
N VAL A 333 -18.37 6.40 16.02
CA VAL A 333 -18.73 7.83 16.00
C VAL A 333 -17.53 8.76 16.04
N ALA A 334 -16.41 8.35 16.65
CA ALA A 334 -15.17 9.12 16.61
C ALA A 334 -14.52 9.13 15.22
N LEU A 335 -14.71 8.08 14.42
CA LEU A 335 -14.25 8.00 13.03
C LEU A 335 -15.12 8.83 12.08
N ASP A 336 -16.42 8.80 12.27
CA ASP A 336 -17.39 9.64 11.55
C ASP A 336 -18.37 10.29 12.53
N PRO A 337 -18.08 11.52 12.98
CA PRO A 337 -18.96 12.28 13.87
C PRO A 337 -20.33 12.65 13.25
N ASN A 338 -20.51 12.47 11.95
CA ASN A 338 -21.77 12.74 11.26
C ASN A 338 -22.59 11.46 11.02
N TYR A 339 -22.15 10.31 11.52
CA TYR A 339 -22.86 9.05 11.37
C TYR A 339 -24.05 8.97 12.33
N ALA A 340 -25.20 9.55 11.92
CA ALA A 340 -26.39 9.68 12.74
C ALA A 340 -26.88 8.33 13.32
N GLU A 341 -26.85 7.24 12.54
CA GLU A 341 -27.28 5.92 13.01
C GLU A 341 -26.36 5.37 14.11
N ALA A 342 -25.03 5.59 14.00
CA ALA A 342 -24.08 5.14 15.01
C ALA A 342 -24.30 5.89 16.34
N HIS A 343 -24.59 7.19 16.32
CA HIS A 343 -24.98 7.95 17.51
C HIS A 343 -26.29 7.41 18.13
N PHE A 344 -27.28 7.08 17.31
CA PHE A 344 -28.54 6.49 17.80
C PHE A 344 -28.32 5.15 18.52
N VAL A 345 -27.56 4.26 17.86
CA VAL A 345 -27.26 2.92 18.41
C VAL A 345 -26.37 3.02 19.65
N LEU A 346 -25.39 3.92 19.68
CA LEU A 346 -24.60 4.22 20.90
C LEU A 346 -25.47 4.73 22.03
N GLY A 347 -26.39 5.66 21.73
CA GLY A 347 -27.34 6.16 22.73
C GLY A 347 -28.23 5.07 23.31
N THR A 348 -28.62 4.11 22.48
CA THR A 348 -29.39 2.94 22.91
C THR A 348 -28.57 2.03 23.81
N ALA A 349 -27.33 1.71 23.42
CA ALA A 349 -26.41 0.88 24.22
C ALA A 349 -26.14 1.50 25.58
N LEU A 350 -25.84 2.81 25.62
CA LEU A 350 -25.60 3.56 26.86
C LEU A 350 -26.82 3.52 27.81
N ARG A 351 -28.00 3.73 27.29
CA ARG A 351 -29.23 3.70 28.09
C ARG A 351 -29.50 2.31 28.68
N GLN A 352 -29.33 1.27 27.86
CA GLN A 352 -29.49 -0.12 28.33
C GLN A 352 -28.42 -0.53 29.34
N ALA A 353 -27.21 0.07 29.27
CA ALA A 353 -26.15 -0.13 30.23
C ALA A 353 -26.26 0.77 31.47
N GLY A 354 -27.36 1.54 31.65
CA GLY A 354 -27.60 2.40 32.80
C GLY A 354 -27.01 3.81 32.69
N GLN A 355 -26.27 4.14 31.62
CA GLN A 355 -25.67 5.48 31.39
C GLN A 355 -26.68 6.41 30.69
N VAL A 356 -27.83 6.64 31.36
CA VAL A 356 -29.02 7.27 30.75
C VAL A 356 -28.75 8.69 30.24
N THR A 357 -28.00 9.50 31.00
CA THR A 357 -27.74 10.91 30.63
C THR A 357 -26.90 11.01 29.37
N GLU A 358 -25.82 10.23 29.25
CA GLU A 358 -24.97 10.18 28.09
C GLU A 358 -25.74 9.63 26.88
N GLY A 359 -26.49 8.56 27.09
CA GLY A 359 -27.33 7.96 26.04
C GLY A 359 -28.36 8.93 25.45
N LYS A 360 -29.01 9.78 26.29
CA LYS A 360 -29.91 10.86 25.81
C LYS A 360 -29.16 11.91 24.98
N ARG A 361 -27.90 12.23 25.37
CA ARG A 361 -27.07 13.18 24.60
C ARG A 361 -26.74 12.63 23.21
N GLU A 362 -26.33 11.39 23.12
CA GLU A 362 -26.04 10.74 21.82
C GLU A 362 -27.27 10.67 20.91
N GLN A 363 -28.45 10.33 21.47
CA GLN A 363 -29.70 10.35 20.70
C GLN A 363 -30.08 11.74 20.21
N LYS A 364 -29.82 12.79 21.00
CA LYS A 364 -30.04 14.19 20.58
C LYS A 364 -29.11 14.57 19.43
N ILE A 365 -27.86 14.13 19.46
CA ILE A 365 -26.91 14.33 18.34
C ILE A 365 -27.43 13.65 17.07
N SER A 366 -27.86 12.39 17.18
CA SER A 366 -28.45 11.66 16.06
C SER A 366 -29.63 12.39 15.41
N LEU A 367 -30.57 12.88 16.22
CA LEU A 367 -31.73 13.63 15.73
C LEU A 367 -31.30 14.95 15.03
N ALA A 368 -30.35 15.67 15.59
CA ALA A 368 -29.83 16.90 14.98
C ALA A 368 -29.16 16.64 13.62
N LEU A 369 -28.44 15.52 13.48
CA LEU A 369 -27.80 15.12 12.22
C LEU A 369 -28.84 14.72 11.16
N GLN A 370 -29.93 14.02 11.58
CA GLN A 370 -31.02 13.65 10.68
C GLN A 370 -31.78 14.88 10.19
N GLY A 371 -32.04 15.85 11.07
CA GLY A 371 -32.70 17.10 10.72
C GLY A 371 -31.92 17.95 9.71
N LYS A 372 -30.58 17.96 9.80
CA LYS A 372 -29.72 18.64 8.82
C LYS A 372 -29.76 17.99 7.44
N LYS A 373 -29.87 16.66 7.36
CA LYS A 373 -30.01 15.94 6.08
C LYS A 373 -31.38 16.19 5.42
N ALA A 374 -32.44 16.38 6.19
CA ALA A 374 -33.78 16.63 5.66
C ALA A 374 -33.98 18.11 5.23
N GLY A 375 -33.22 19.06 5.78
CA GLY A 375 -33.32 20.50 5.46
C GLY A 375 -32.29 21.01 4.46
N GLY A 376 -31.43 20.19 3.93
CA GLY A 376 -30.35 20.55 2.96
C GLY A 376 -30.65 20.13 1.52
N GLY A 377 -31.90 19.91 1.17
CA GLY A 377 -32.35 19.57 -0.18
C GLY A 377 -33.13 20.72 -0.80
N ASP A 378 -32.47 21.87 -0.99
CA ASP A 378 -32.93 22.96 -1.87
C ASP A 378 -31.79 23.37 -2.81
#